data_6c0d108ccbc47bc0288d977864b2447b
#
_entry.id   6c0d108ccbc47bc0288d977864b2447b
#
_cell.length_a   1.000
_cell.length_b   1.000
_cell.length_c   1.000
_cell.angle_alpha   90.00
_cell.angle_beta   90.00
_cell.angle_gamma   90.00
#
_symmetry.space_group_name_H-M   'P 1'
#
loop_
_entity.id
_entity.type
_entity.pdbx_description
1 polymer ?
#
loop_
_entity_poly.entity_id
_entity_poly.type
_entity_poly.pdbx_seq_one_letter_code
_entity_poly.pdbx_strand_id
1 'polypeptide(L)'
;MKKFITLITIMLFTTLIGLCGCAGDYRKTVTSIEAMTLTLQGLRGTSVYEIAEVNETTELRRFRKVYSKGEDILELEASATCDTKDFIELMNNCSVIRWDGFHGEHPKNVKDGIMFDFTATVNGGQTIYADGSANYPKGYNEFVRELNKMLAECEEN
;
A
#
# COMPACT_ATOMS: atom_id res chain seq x y z
N MET A 1 -55.78 -0.34 -24.05
CA MET A 1 -54.68 0.60 -24.30
C MET A 1 -54.00 1.14 -23.01
N LYS A 2 -54.74 1.59 -21.97
CA LYS A 2 -54.13 2.12 -20.75
C LYS A 2 -53.26 1.15 -19.94
N LYS A 3 -53.59 -0.17 -19.94
CA LYS A 3 -52.80 -1.19 -19.20
C LYS A 3 -51.47 -1.51 -19.85
N PHE A 4 -51.35 -1.38 -21.18
CA PHE A 4 -50.11 -1.64 -21.93
C PHE A 4 -49.08 -0.53 -21.73
N ILE A 5 -49.53 0.73 -21.60
CA ILE A 5 -48.65 1.87 -21.43
C ILE A 5 -48.02 1.83 -20.01
N THR A 6 -48.79 1.39 -19.01
CA THR A 6 -48.28 1.26 -17.62
C THR A 6 -47.17 0.17 -17.51
N LEU A 7 -47.30 -0.93 -18.26
CA LEU A 7 -46.30 -2.00 -18.25
C LEU A 7 -44.99 -1.60 -18.94
N ILE A 8 -45.05 -0.80 -19.99
CA ILE A 8 -43.85 -0.28 -20.70
C ILE A 8 -43.13 0.76 -19.83
N THR A 9 -43.87 1.57 -19.10
CA THR A 9 -43.28 2.59 -18.21
C THR A 9 -42.54 1.93 -17.02
N ILE A 10 -43.06 0.83 -16.47
CA ILE A 10 -42.40 0.08 -15.38
C ILE A 10 -41.15 -0.63 -15.91
N MET A 11 -41.19 -1.18 -17.15
CA MET A 11 -40.04 -1.85 -17.75
C MET A 11 -38.90 -0.87 -18.11
N LEU A 12 -39.21 0.39 -18.44
CA LEU A 12 -38.21 1.43 -18.71
C LEU A 12 -37.53 1.93 -17.43
N PHE A 13 -38.22 1.87 -16.28
CA PHE A 13 -37.68 2.34 -15.00
C PHE A 13 -36.74 1.31 -14.34
N THR A 14 -36.92 0.01 -14.63
CA THR A 14 -36.07 -1.05 -14.09
C THR A 14 -34.73 -1.20 -14.82
N THR A 15 -34.60 -0.70 -16.04
CA THR A 15 -33.34 -0.72 -16.79
C THR A 15 -32.40 0.44 -16.45
N LEU A 16 -32.85 1.46 -15.71
CA LEU A 16 -32.01 2.61 -15.33
C LEU A 16 -31.26 2.43 -14.01
N ILE A 17 -31.55 1.35 -13.25
CA ILE A 17 -30.89 1.09 -11.94
C ILE A 17 -29.64 0.21 -12.09
N GLY A 18 -29.37 -0.32 -13.29
CA GLY A 18 -28.26 -1.25 -13.55
C GLY A 18 -26.92 -0.64 -13.95
N LEU A 19 -26.78 0.69 -14.01
CA LEU A 19 -25.55 1.38 -14.45
C LEU A 19 -24.93 2.27 -13.35
N CYS A 20 -25.20 2.01 -12.07
CA CYS A 20 -24.25 2.41 -11.04
C CYS A 20 -23.07 1.41 -11.07
N GLY A 21 -22.27 1.47 -12.12
CA GLY A 21 -20.91 0.99 -12.08
C GLY A 21 -20.24 1.71 -10.92
N CYS A 22 -19.77 0.97 -9.93
CA CYS A 22 -18.84 1.48 -8.93
C CYS A 22 -17.59 1.96 -9.70
N ALA A 23 -17.64 3.19 -10.22
CA ALA A 23 -16.43 3.96 -10.43
C ALA A 23 -15.91 4.19 -9.01
N GLY A 24 -14.95 3.36 -8.59
CA GLY A 24 -14.26 3.55 -7.34
C GLY A 24 -13.81 5.01 -7.32
N ASP A 25 -14.23 5.74 -6.30
CA ASP A 25 -13.84 7.14 -6.13
C ASP A 25 -12.34 7.14 -5.80
N TYR A 26 -11.52 7.17 -6.86
CA TYR A 26 -10.06 7.20 -6.73
C TYR A 26 -9.65 8.50 -6.08
N ARG A 27 -9.55 8.46 -4.76
CA ARG A 27 -9.12 9.62 -3.97
C ARG A 27 -7.69 9.97 -4.29
N LYS A 28 -7.39 11.27 -4.29
CA LYS A 28 -6.04 11.81 -4.53
C LYS A 28 -5.18 11.85 -3.27
N THR A 29 -5.76 11.52 -2.12
CA THR A 29 -5.11 11.49 -0.81
C THR A 29 -5.52 10.22 -0.07
N VAL A 30 -4.62 9.72 0.77
CA VAL A 30 -4.93 8.64 1.71
C VAL A 30 -5.73 9.22 2.87
N THR A 31 -6.87 8.61 3.19
CA THR A 31 -7.75 8.97 4.30
C THR A 31 -7.96 7.84 5.30
N SER A 32 -7.71 6.59 4.88
CA SER A 32 -7.63 5.39 5.72
C SER A 32 -6.59 4.44 5.16
N ILE A 33 -6.07 3.56 5.99
CA ILE A 33 -5.17 2.49 5.59
C ILE A 33 -5.65 1.17 6.22
N GLU A 34 -5.81 0.15 5.40
CA GLU A 34 -6.25 -1.17 5.80
C GLU A 34 -5.08 -2.16 5.87
N ALA A 35 -4.13 -2.04 4.95
CA ALA A 35 -2.93 -2.88 4.91
C ALA A 35 -1.82 -2.22 4.08
N MET A 36 -0.57 -2.56 4.38
CA MET A 36 0.59 -2.22 3.55
C MET A 36 1.65 -3.30 3.68
N THR A 37 2.30 -3.59 2.57
CA THR A 37 3.52 -4.40 2.51
C THR A 37 4.55 -3.68 1.64
N LEU A 38 5.79 -3.55 2.14
CA LEU A 38 6.93 -3.06 1.38
C LEU A 38 8.07 -4.07 1.52
N THR A 39 8.44 -4.70 0.42
CA THR A 39 9.58 -5.61 0.35
C THR A 39 10.77 -4.91 -0.25
N LEU A 40 11.92 -4.98 0.42
CA LEU A 40 13.20 -4.47 -0.06
C LEU A 40 14.16 -5.64 -0.22
N GLN A 41 14.63 -5.87 -1.45
CA GLN A 41 15.57 -6.94 -1.75
C GLN A 41 16.88 -6.36 -2.29
N GLY A 42 17.97 -6.65 -1.62
CA GLY A 42 19.32 -6.24 -2.03
C GLY A 42 20.38 -7.29 -1.69
N LEU A 43 21.65 -6.97 -1.94
CA LEU A 43 22.78 -7.88 -1.66
C LEU A 43 22.88 -8.32 -0.18
N ARG A 44 22.37 -7.53 0.75
CA ARG A 44 22.43 -7.82 2.19
C ARG A 44 21.24 -8.64 2.69
N GLY A 45 20.33 -9.05 1.80
CA GLY A 45 19.14 -9.81 2.13
C GLY A 45 17.84 -9.10 1.76
N THR A 46 16.75 -9.62 2.29
CA THR A 46 15.41 -9.10 2.07
C THR A 46 14.81 -8.65 3.39
N SER A 47 14.32 -7.42 3.42
CA SER A 47 13.51 -6.87 4.52
C SER A 47 12.08 -6.69 4.05
N VAL A 48 11.11 -7.02 4.91
CA VAL A 48 9.68 -6.83 4.65
C VAL A 48 9.11 -5.96 5.75
N TYR A 49 8.48 -4.86 5.37
CA TYR A 49 7.71 -3.99 6.26
C TYR A 49 6.24 -4.29 6.05
N GLU A 50 5.52 -4.51 7.13
CA GLU A 50 4.08 -4.74 7.11
C GLU A 50 3.38 -3.80 8.06
N ILE A 51 2.17 -3.42 7.70
CA ILE A 51 1.27 -2.67 8.57
C ILE A 51 -0.01 -3.46 8.74
N ALA A 52 -0.44 -3.51 10.00
CA ALA A 52 -1.76 -3.94 10.37
C ALA A 52 -2.42 -2.84 11.20
N GLU A 53 -3.65 -2.46 10.85
CA GLU A 53 -4.46 -1.59 11.69
C GLU A 53 -4.95 -2.38 12.91
N VAL A 54 -4.74 -1.81 14.10
CA VAL A 54 -5.25 -2.35 15.36
C VAL A 54 -6.03 -1.23 16.06
N ASN A 55 -7.31 -1.14 15.80
CA ASN A 55 -8.19 -0.07 16.26
C ASN A 55 -7.79 1.33 15.71
N GLU A 56 -7.51 2.30 16.60
CA GLU A 56 -7.08 3.66 16.25
C GLU A 56 -5.56 3.77 16.07
N THR A 57 -4.82 2.68 16.26
CA THR A 57 -3.37 2.61 16.14
C THR A 57 -2.96 1.72 14.98
N THR A 58 -1.81 2.00 14.42
CA THR A 58 -1.16 1.24 13.36
C THR A 58 0.06 0.54 13.94
N GLU A 59 0.13 -0.77 13.79
CA GLU A 59 1.31 -1.54 14.12
C GLU A 59 2.18 -1.71 12.87
N LEU A 60 3.38 -1.14 12.90
CA LEU A 60 4.43 -1.31 11.90
C LEU A 60 5.36 -2.43 12.34
N ARG A 61 5.58 -3.41 11.49
CA ARG A 61 6.50 -4.54 11.71
C ARG A 61 7.55 -4.58 10.62
N ARG A 62 8.78 -4.89 10.98
CA ARG A 62 9.86 -5.21 10.04
C ARG A 62 10.33 -6.62 10.26
N PHE A 63 10.35 -7.39 9.18
CA PHE A 63 10.85 -8.76 9.14
C PHE A 63 12.10 -8.83 8.29
N ARG A 64 13.00 -9.75 8.65
CA ARG A 64 14.08 -10.22 7.78
C ARG A 64 13.72 -11.57 7.20
N LYS A 65 13.96 -11.74 5.92
CA LYS A 65 13.89 -13.04 5.28
C LYS A 65 15.19 -13.80 5.52
N VAL A 66 15.10 -14.97 6.15
CA VAL A 66 16.22 -15.85 6.43
C VAL A 66 15.97 -17.23 5.83
N TYR A 67 17.03 -17.88 5.36
CA TYR A 67 16.94 -19.24 4.87
C TYR A 67 17.24 -20.20 6.02
N SER A 68 16.27 -21.03 6.40
CA SER A 68 16.40 -21.99 7.50
C SER A 68 15.76 -23.33 7.12
N LYS A 69 16.46 -24.43 7.37
CA LYS A 69 15.98 -25.81 7.14
C LYS A 69 15.42 -26.09 5.74
N GLY A 70 15.92 -25.39 4.73
CA GLY A 70 15.50 -25.61 3.33
C GLY A 70 14.36 -24.69 2.87
N GLU A 71 13.89 -23.78 3.73
CA GLU A 71 12.79 -22.86 3.44
C GLU A 71 13.16 -21.42 3.78
N ASP A 72 12.56 -20.48 3.06
CA ASP A 72 12.59 -19.05 3.40
C ASP A 72 11.57 -18.80 4.51
N ILE A 73 12.04 -18.23 5.62
CA ILE A 73 11.18 -17.79 6.73
C ILE A 73 11.33 -16.29 6.99
N LEU A 74 10.28 -15.65 7.50
CA LEU A 74 10.30 -14.26 7.95
C LEU A 74 10.53 -14.25 9.46
N GLU A 75 11.63 -13.65 9.90
CA GLU A 75 11.92 -13.40 11.31
C GLU A 75 11.60 -11.94 11.64
N LEU A 76 10.79 -11.72 12.68
CA LEU A 76 10.49 -10.38 13.17
C LEU A 76 11.76 -9.74 13.75
N GLU A 77 12.18 -8.59 13.20
CA GLU A 77 13.33 -7.83 13.67
C GLU A 77 12.93 -6.69 14.60
N ALA A 78 11.85 -5.97 14.26
CA ALA A 78 11.38 -4.81 15.00
C ALA A 78 9.87 -4.61 14.81
N SER A 79 9.23 -4.01 15.81
CA SER A 79 7.85 -3.54 15.72
C SER A 79 7.67 -2.23 16.45
N ALA A 80 6.77 -1.39 15.95
CA ALA A 80 6.41 -0.11 16.53
C ALA A 80 4.90 0.11 16.39
N THR A 81 4.32 0.82 17.36
CA THR A 81 2.93 1.25 17.30
C THR A 81 2.89 2.77 17.20
N CYS A 82 2.15 3.31 16.25
CA CYS A 82 1.96 4.74 16.09
C CYS A 82 0.47 5.09 15.95
N ASP A 83 0.14 6.38 16.09
CA ASP A 83 -1.21 6.86 15.76
C ASP A 83 -1.45 6.67 14.25
N THR A 84 -2.60 6.11 13.90
CA THR A 84 -2.97 5.86 12.50
C THR A 84 -3.02 7.17 11.68
N LYS A 85 -3.36 8.30 12.32
CA LYS A 85 -3.37 9.61 11.63
C LYS A 85 -1.96 10.06 11.25
N ASP A 86 -0.98 9.87 12.13
CA ASP A 86 0.42 10.23 11.87
C ASP A 86 0.97 9.39 10.71
N PHE A 87 0.60 8.11 10.67
CA PHE A 87 0.98 7.23 9.57
C PHE A 87 0.33 7.65 8.23
N ILE A 88 -0.96 8.00 8.23
CA ILE A 88 -1.67 8.53 7.06
C ILE A 88 -1.02 9.84 6.60
N GLU A 89 -0.64 10.72 7.54
CA GLU A 89 0.07 11.96 7.22
C GLU A 89 1.41 11.68 6.55
N LEU A 90 2.19 10.71 7.04
CA LEU A 90 3.43 10.27 6.40
C LEU A 90 3.19 9.80 4.97
N MET A 91 2.18 8.95 4.74
CA MET A 91 1.82 8.49 3.39
C MET A 91 1.49 9.66 2.45
N ASN A 92 0.75 10.66 2.94
CA ASN A 92 0.37 11.82 2.16
C ASN A 92 1.57 12.74 1.87
N ASN A 93 2.45 12.99 2.86
CA ASN A 93 3.66 13.80 2.72
C ASN A 93 4.61 13.19 1.69
N CYS A 94 4.72 11.86 1.67
CA CYS A 94 5.51 11.11 0.69
C CYS A 94 4.77 10.90 -0.66
N SER A 95 3.53 11.36 -0.77
CA SER A 95 2.70 11.23 -1.97
C SER A 95 2.49 9.76 -2.41
N VAL A 96 2.36 8.85 -1.47
CA VAL A 96 2.27 7.38 -1.71
C VAL A 96 1.12 7.03 -2.65
N ILE A 97 -0.01 7.75 -2.58
CA ILE A 97 -1.16 7.55 -3.50
C ILE A 97 -0.78 7.66 -4.98
N ARG A 98 0.29 8.40 -5.31
CA ARG A 98 0.78 8.60 -6.67
C ARG A 98 1.78 7.54 -7.13
N TRP A 99 2.10 6.60 -6.26
CA TRP A 99 2.97 5.48 -6.63
C TRP A 99 2.21 4.41 -7.41
N ASP A 100 0.88 4.43 -7.36
CA ASP A 100 0.06 3.46 -8.08
C ASP A 100 0.42 3.38 -9.56
N GLY A 101 0.75 2.17 -10.02
CA GLY A 101 1.22 1.90 -11.38
C GLY A 101 2.67 2.31 -11.66
N PHE A 102 3.44 2.75 -10.64
CA PHE A 102 4.86 3.03 -10.86
C PHE A 102 5.64 1.74 -11.09
N HIS A 103 6.42 1.73 -12.17
CA HIS A 103 7.30 0.62 -12.54
C HIS A 103 8.69 1.18 -12.87
N GLY A 104 9.62 1.03 -11.91
CA GLY A 104 10.97 1.59 -12.00
C GLY A 104 11.95 0.66 -12.70
N GLU A 105 12.21 0.87 -13.99
CA GLU A 105 13.22 0.08 -14.71
C GLU A 105 14.62 0.26 -14.12
N HIS A 106 15.39 -0.83 -14.09
CA HIS A 106 16.76 -0.83 -13.58
C HIS A 106 17.67 0.03 -14.46
N PRO A 107 18.39 1.02 -13.89
CA PRO A 107 19.28 1.90 -14.70
C PRO A 107 20.47 1.11 -15.27
N LYS A 108 20.80 1.34 -16.55
CA LYS A 108 21.84 0.60 -17.27
C LYS A 108 23.24 0.65 -16.65
N ASN A 109 23.55 1.67 -15.86
CA ASN A 109 24.87 1.89 -15.27
C ASN A 109 24.95 1.51 -13.79
N VAL A 110 23.93 0.91 -13.22
CA VAL A 110 23.87 0.42 -11.83
C VAL A 110 24.06 -1.09 -11.86
N LYS A 111 25.08 -1.60 -11.15
CA LYS A 111 25.33 -3.04 -11.06
C LYS A 111 24.54 -3.70 -9.94
N ASP A 112 24.39 -3.00 -8.82
CA ASP A 112 23.81 -3.51 -7.58
C ASP A 112 22.75 -2.50 -7.09
N GLY A 113 21.50 -2.77 -7.41
CA GLY A 113 20.36 -1.95 -6.97
C GLY A 113 19.50 -2.68 -5.95
N ILE A 114 18.88 -1.93 -5.05
CA ILE A 114 17.82 -2.49 -4.21
C ILE A 114 16.56 -2.55 -5.08
N MET A 115 15.96 -3.74 -5.16
CA MET A 115 14.62 -3.93 -5.69
C MET A 115 13.61 -3.64 -4.60
N PHE A 116 12.50 -3.01 -4.95
CA PHE A 116 11.37 -2.84 -4.05
C PHE A 116 10.08 -3.32 -4.70
N ASP A 117 9.20 -3.81 -3.88
CA ASP A 117 7.81 -4.13 -4.20
C ASP A 117 6.93 -3.54 -3.11
N PHE A 118 5.94 -2.75 -3.51
CA PHE A 118 5.05 -2.03 -2.60
C PHE A 118 3.61 -2.31 -2.94
N THR A 119 2.84 -2.72 -1.96
CA THR A 119 1.39 -2.88 -2.06
C THR A 119 0.73 -2.24 -0.84
N ALA A 120 -0.30 -1.45 -1.05
CA ALA A 120 -1.14 -0.96 0.04
C ALA A 120 -2.62 -0.98 -0.35
N THR A 121 -3.47 -1.23 0.65
CA THR A 121 -4.91 -1.06 0.56
C THR A 121 -5.31 0.13 1.41
N VAL A 122 -5.94 1.11 0.79
CA VAL A 122 -6.31 2.40 1.40
C VAL A 122 -7.73 2.81 1.02
N ASN A 123 -8.28 3.78 1.73
CA ASN A 123 -9.55 4.44 1.36
C ASN A 123 -10.72 3.49 1.17
N GLY A 124 -10.78 2.42 1.97
CA GLY A 124 -11.87 1.44 1.90
C GLY A 124 -11.78 0.49 0.71
N GLY A 125 -10.57 0.11 0.30
CA GLY A 125 -10.33 -0.92 -0.74
C GLY A 125 -9.61 -0.44 -1.99
N GLN A 126 -9.15 0.82 -2.04
CA GLN A 126 -8.29 1.28 -3.13
C GLN A 126 -6.91 0.66 -2.97
N THR A 127 -6.45 -0.08 -3.98
CA THR A 127 -5.12 -0.69 -3.99
C THR A 127 -4.12 0.25 -4.65
N ILE A 128 -2.93 0.35 -4.06
CA ILE A 128 -1.75 1.01 -4.62
C ILE A 128 -0.72 -0.08 -4.86
N TYR A 129 -0.18 -0.15 -6.07
CA TYR A 129 0.89 -1.06 -6.43
C TYR A 129 2.04 -0.31 -7.08
N ALA A 130 3.27 -0.56 -6.64
CA ALA A 130 4.48 0.01 -7.21
C ALA A 130 5.66 -0.95 -7.05
N ASP A 131 6.53 -1.00 -8.04
CA ASP A 131 7.74 -1.80 -7.99
C ASP A 131 8.89 -1.10 -8.73
N GLY A 132 10.11 -1.58 -8.51
CA GLY A 132 11.25 -1.07 -9.25
C GLY A 132 12.58 -1.61 -8.75
N SER A 133 13.65 -1.29 -9.50
CA SER A 133 15.01 -1.69 -9.18
C SER A 133 15.95 -0.50 -9.34
N ALA A 134 16.54 -0.02 -8.24
CA ALA A 134 17.41 1.17 -8.19
C ALA A 134 16.78 2.43 -8.86
N ASN A 135 15.48 2.43 -9.01
CA ASN A 135 14.67 3.51 -9.55
C ASN A 135 13.38 3.57 -8.75
N TYR A 136 13.11 4.69 -8.11
CA TYR A 136 12.09 4.81 -7.06
C TYR A 136 11.15 5.98 -7.34
N PRO A 137 9.87 5.89 -6.94
CA PRO A 137 8.94 6.99 -7.07
C PRO A 137 9.33 8.16 -6.13
N LYS A 138 8.81 9.33 -6.44
CA LYS A 138 9.04 10.52 -5.60
C LYS A 138 8.52 10.28 -4.18
N GLY A 139 9.33 10.64 -3.17
CA GLY A 139 9.01 10.47 -1.75
C GLY A 139 9.40 9.11 -1.17
N TYR A 140 9.79 8.12 -1.99
CA TYR A 140 10.13 6.78 -1.55
C TYR A 140 11.26 6.74 -0.48
N ASN A 141 12.38 7.41 -0.74
CA ASN A 141 13.51 7.41 0.18
C ASN A 141 13.14 8.03 1.54
N GLU A 142 12.31 9.07 1.52
CA GLU A 142 11.79 9.70 2.72
C GLU A 142 10.88 8.75 3.48
N PHE A 143 9.96 8.10 2.79
CA PHE A 143 9.05 7.13 3.37
C PHE A 143 9.80 6.00 4.09
N VAL A 144 10.77 5.36 3.41
CA VAL A 144 11.59 4.28 4.00
C VAL A 144 12.40 4.78 5.20
N ARG A 145 12.93 6.00 5.13
CA ARG A 145 13.66 6.62 6.26
C ARG A 145 12.77 6.77 7.48
N GLU A 146 11.56 7.30 7.31
CA GLU A 146 10.64 7.51 8.43
C GLU A 146 10.12 6.19 9.01
N LEU A 147 9.87 5.15 8.18
CA LEU A 147 9.55 3.80 8.68
C LEU A 147 10.66 3.27 9.60
N ASN A 148 11.92 3.41 9.19
CA ASN A 148 13.06 2.97 10.02
C ASN A 148 13.20 3.79 11.30
N LYS A 149 12.93 5.09 11.25
CA LYS A 149 12.94 5.96 12.42
C LYS A 149 11.87 5.54 13.43
N MET A 150 10.63 5.31 13.00
CA MET A 150 9.54 4.83 13.85
C MET A 150 9.92 3.52 14.56
N LEU A 151 10.57 2.59 13.86
CA LEU A 151 11.00 1.32 14.44
C LEU A 151 12.14 1.50 15.46
N ALA A 152 13.08 2.42 15.22
CA ALA A 152 14.20 2.67 16.12
C ALA A 152 13.78 3.36 17.42
N GLU A 153 12.81 4.27 17.39
CA GLU A 153 12.32 5.00 18.58
C GLU A 153 11.61 4.07 19.59
N CYS A 154 11.12 2.91 19.15
CA CYS A 154 10.48 1.91 20.03
C CYS A 154 11.48 0.95 20.68
N GLU A 155 12.70 0.82 20.18
CA GLU A 155 13.75 -0.03 20.77
C GLU A 155 14.43 0.64 22.01
N GLU A 156 14.25 1.95 22.20
CA GLU A 156 14.87 2.72 23.29
C GLU A 156 13.98 2.88 24.54
N ASN A 157 12.72 2.42 24.52
CA ASN A 157 11.77 2.46 25.63
C ASN A 157 11.49 1.06 26.21
#